data_27ae0c7b07dd9c966cd3794bb042d07c
#
_entry.id   27ae0c7b07dd9c966cd3794bb042d07c
#
_cell.length_a   1.000
_cell.length_b   1.000
_cell.length_c   1.000
_cell.angle_alpha   90.00
_cell.angle_beta   90.00
_cell.angle_gamma   90.00
#
_symmetry.space_group_name_H-M   'P 1'
#
loop_
_entity.id
_entity.type
_entity.pdbx_description
1 polymer ?
#
loop_
_entity_poly.entity_id
_entity_poly.type
_entity_poly.pdbx_seq_one_letter_code
_entity_poly.pdbx_strand_id
1 'polypeptide(L)'
;MENLYRNSIPRLLIIVPCYNEEEVLPETINRLAEQISLLRQQQLISVGNILLVDDGSTDGTWQIIESYAQQKREVAGLKLVHNSGHQQALWAGLEYAADRSDVTISIDADLQDDIQVIPQMLTYYLQGIDIVY
;
A
#
# COMPACT_ATOMS: atom_id res chain seq x y z
N MET A 1 4.08 -4.28 -35.41
CA MET A 1 4.01 -5.27 -34.32
C MET A 1 3.50 -4.58 -33.06
N GLU A 2 2.46 -5.12 -32.48
CA GLU A 2 1.95 -4.56 -31.26
C GLU A 2 2.91 -4.78 -30.09
N ASN A 3 3.10 -3.75 -29.30
CA ASN A 3 3.89 -3.82 -28.09
C ASN A 3 3.04 -4.43 -26.99
N LEU A 4 3.42 -5.62 -26.52
CA LEU A 4 2.70 -6.32 -25.44
C LEU A 4 3.03 -5.75 -24.06
N TYR A 5 4.03 -4.89 -23.95
CA TYR A 5 4.44 -4.29 -22.69
C TYR A 5 3.72 -2.95 -22.49
N ARG A 6 3.51 -2.60 -21.25
CA ARG A 6 2.96 -1.29 -20.92
C ARG A 6 4.03 -0.22 -21.18
N ASN A 7 3.62 0.92 -21.73
CA ASN A 7 4.54 1.98 -22.16
C ASN A 7 5.08 2.82 -21.00
N SER A 8 4.43 2.78 -19.84
CA SER A 8 4.84 3.59 -18.69
C SER A 8 4.90 2.74 -17.43
N ILE A 9 5.86 3.08 -16.57
CA ILE A 9 5.96 2.45 -15.26
C ILE A 9 4.83 2.98 -14.36
N PRO A 10 4.20 2.08 -13.59
CA PRO A 10 2.98 2.45 -12.88
C PRO A 10 3.24 3.24 -11.60
N ARG A 11 2.21 3.95 -11.17
CA ARG A 11 2.11 4.46 -9.81
C ARG A 11 1.57 3.34 -8.94
N LEU A 12 2.25 3.05 -7.83
CA LEU A 12 1.86 1.98 -6.91
C LEU A 12 1.24 2.59 -5.65
N LEU A 13 0.12 2.04 -5.22
CA LEU A 13 -0.42 2.32 -3.89
C LEU A 13 -0.54 1.01 -3.11
N ILE A 14 0.06 0.97 -1.93
CA ILE A 14 -0.07 -0.16 -1.01
C ILE A 14 -1.09 0.22 0.05
N ILE A 15 -2.17 -0.54 0.15
CA ILE A 15 -3.22 -0.34 1.15
C ILE A 15 -2.95 -1.29 2.31
N VAL A 16 -2.91 -0.74 3.52
CA VAL A 16 -2.68 -1.52 4.74
C VAL A 16 -3.84 -1.27 5.70
N PRO A 17 -4.84 -2.16 5.71
CA PRO A 17 -5.89 -2.07 6.73
C PRO A 17 -5.31 -2.38 8.11
N CYS A 18 -5.66 -1.57 9.11
CA CYS A 18 -5.10 -1.66 10.45
C CYS A 18 -6.22 -1.69 11.49
N TYR A 19 -6.08 -2.58 12.46
CA TYR A 19 -6.93 -2.58 13.64
C TYR A 19 -6.12 -3.05 14.83
N ASN A 20 -5.85 -2.13 15.78
CA ASN A 20 -5.06 -2.41 16.98
C ASN A 20 -3.70 -3.05 16.66
N GLU A 21 -2.95 -2.38 15.81
CA GLU A 21 -1.65 -2.86 15.31
C GLU A 21 -0.47 -2.02 15.82
N GLU A 22 -0.62 -1.33 16.95
CA GLU A 22 0.40 -0.38 17.42
C GLU A 22 1.77 -1.01 17.61
N GLU A 23 1.84 -2.30 18.00
CA GLU A 23 3.12 -2.96 18.27
C GLU A 23 3.94 -3.22 17.01
N VAL A 24 3.27 -3.56 15.90
CA VAL A 24 3.96 -3.97 14.67
C VAL A 24 4.03 -2.87 13.63
N LEU A 25 3.18 -1.86 13.72
CA LEU A 25 2.99 -0.90 12.64
C LEU A 25 4.24 -0.09 12.29
N PRO A 26 5.04 0.40 13.27
CA PRO A 26 6.27 1.12 12.91
C PRO A 26 7.21 0.32 12.04
N GLU A 27 7.45 -0.95 12.38
CA GLU A 27 8.31 -1.82 11.58
C GLU A 27 7.71 -2.05 10.21
N THR A 28 6.40 -2.29 10.14
CA THR A 28 5.68 -2.51 8.88
C THR A 28 5.84 -1.33 7.95
N ILE A 29 5.60 -0.11 8.44
CA ILE A 29 5.72 1.10 7.63
C ILE A 29 7.14 1.26 7.11
N ASN A 30 8.14 1.05 7.97
CA ASN A 30 9.54 1.20 7.57
C ASN A 30 9.94 0.16 6.51
N ARG A 31 9.48 -1.08 6.65
CA ARG A 31 9.78 -2.12 5.66
C ARG A 31 9.13 -1.84 4.32
N LEU A 32 7.89 -1.36 4.33
CA LEU A 32 7.18 -1.01 3.10
C LEU A 32 7.81 0.21 2.42
N ALA A 33 8.22 1.20 3.20
CA ALA A 33 8.89 2.39 2.66
C ALA A 33 10.22 2.01 2.01
N GLU A 34 10.97 1.10 2.61
CA GLU A 34 12.22 0.59 2.04
C GLU A 34 11.95 -0.16 0.74
N GLN A 35 10.92 -0.99 0.71
CA GLN A 35 10.53 -1.72 -0.50
C GLN A 35 10.17 -0.77 -1.63
N ILE A 36 9.41 0.29 -1.34
CA ILE A 36 9.06 1.32 -2.33
C ILE A 36 10.33 1.96 -2.91
N SER A 37 11.29 2.29 -2.05
CA SER A 37 12.55 2.87 -2.50
C SER A 37 13.30 1.93 -3.46
N LEU A 38 13.35 0.64 -3.14
CA LEU A 38 13.98 -0.36 -4.00
C LEU A 38 13.25 -0.51 -5.33
N LEU A 39 11.92 -0.53 -5.30
CA LEU A 39 11.12 -0.65 -6.53
C LEU A 39 11.33 0.55 -7.47
N ARG A 40 11.47 1.74 -6.90
CA ARG A 40 11.77 2.93 -7.70
C ARG A 40 13.17 2.85 -8.32
N GLN A 41 14.15 2.38 -7.57
CA GLN A 41 15.51 2.21 -8.07
C GLN A 41 15.55 1.18 -9.21
N GLN A 42 14.73 0.16 -9.13
CA GLN A 42 14.62 -0.88 -10.16
C GLN A 42 13.74 -0.44 -11.32
N GLN A 43 13.17 0.75 -11.27
CA GLN A 43 12.29 1.31 -12.30
C GLN A 43 11.04 0.45 -12.53
N LEU A 44 10.56 -0.23 -11.50
CA LEU A 44 9.31 -0.99 -11.55
C LEU A 44 8.10 -0.13 -11.21
N ILE A 45 8.31 1.00 -10.53
CA ILE A 45 7.27 2.00 -10.25
C ILE A 45 7.83 3.39 -10.49
N SER A 46 6.94 4.31 -10.87
CA SER A 46 7.28 5.74 -11.00
C SER A 46 7.18 6.45 -9.66
N VAL A 47 6.13 6.14 -8.89
CA VAL A 47 5.93 6.64 -7.55
C VAL A 47 5.27 5.54 -6.73
N GLY A 48 5.56 5.49 -5.44
CA GLY A 48 4.95 4.53 -4.53
C GLY A 48 4.46 5.23 -3.27
N ASN A 49 3.26 4.89 -2.86
CA ASN A 49 2.63 5.43 -1.66
C ASN A 49 2.05 4.32 -0.80
N ILE A 50 1.94 4.58 0.48
CA ILE A 50 1.35 3.68 1.47
C ILE A 50 0.14 4.37 2.06
N LEU A 51 -1.02 3.74 1.97
CA LEU A 51 -2.24 4.19 2.63
C LEU A 51 -2.55 3.28 3.79
N LEU A 52 -2.51 3.81 5.00
CA LEU A 52 -2.85 3.07 6.20
C LEU A 52 -4.29 3.42 6.56
N VAL A 53 -5.15 2.42 6.57
CA VAL A 53 -6.58 2.61 6.86
C VAL A 53 -6.85 2.09 8.27
N ASP A 54 -7.10 3.00 9.21
CA ASP A 54 -7.40 2.64 10.58
C ASP A 54 -8.88 2.31 10.72
N ASP A 55 -9.17 1.06 11.04
CA ASP A 55 -10.54 0.54 11.17
C ASP A 55 -11.06 0.70 12.59
N GLY A 56 -10.97 1.92 13.14
CA GLY A 56 -11.52 2.22 14.45
C GLY A 56 -10.73 1.65 15.61
N SER A 57 -9.39 1.67 15.54
CA SER A 57 -8.53 1.15 16.61
C SER A 57 -8.77 1.87 17.93
N THR A 58 -8.64 1.10 19.01
CA THR A 58 -8.78 1.60 20.38
C THR A 58 -7.44 1.82 21.09
N ASP A 59 -6.35 1.39 20.45
CA ASP A 59 -4.98 1.57 20.95
C ASP A 59 -4.30 2.78 20.28
N GLY A 60 -2.97 2.83 20.28
CA GLY A 60 -2.18 3.91 19.69
C GLY A 60 -1.97 3.83 18.17
N THR A 61 -2.69 2.95 17.48
CA THR A 61 -2.50 2.76 16.03
C THR A 61 -2.66 4.05 15.25
N TRP A 62 -3.75 4.81 15.49
CA TRP A 62 -3.99 6.04 14.73
C TRP A 62 -2.91 7.09 14.96
N GLN A 63 -2.44 7.24 16.18
CA GLN A 63 -1.39 8.20 16.50
C GLN A 63 -0.09 7.89 15.76
N ILE A 64 0.21 6.60 15.61
CA ILE A 64 1.37 6.15 14.83
C ILE A 64 1.19 6.51 13.36
N ILE A 65 0.02 6.22 12.79
CA ILE A 65 -0.29 6.54 11.39
C ILE A 65 -0.13 8.04 11.15
N GLU A 66 -0.74 8.84 12.02
CA GLU A 66 -0.70 10.29 11.89
C GLU A 66 0.72 10.83 11.95
N SER A 67 1.52 10.30 12.87
CA SER A 67 2.93 10.68 13.00
C SER A 67 3.73 10.38 11.74
N TYR A 68 3.59 9.18 11.19
CA TYR A 68 4.30 8.81 9.97
C TYR A 68 3.82 9.60 8.76
N ALA A 69 2.52 9.86 8.68
CA ALA A 69 1.98 10.67 7.58
C ALA A 69 2.54 12.09 7.57
N GLN A 70 2.82 12.64 8.75
CA GLN A 70 3.44 13.97 8.85
C GLN A 70 4.92 13.94 8.49
N GLN A 71 5.61 12.86 8.78
CA GLN A 71 7.07 12.75 8.59
C GLN A 71 7.46 12.25 7.21
N LYS A 72 6.66 11.38 6.60
CA LYS A 72 6.98 10.73 5.34
C LYS A 72 5.94 11.09 4.29
N ARG A 73 6.41 11.68 3.18
CA ARG A 73 5.55 12.13 2.09
C ARG A 73 4.78 10.97 1.45
N GLU A 74 5.38 9.79 1.41
CA GLU A 74 4.78 8.60 0.79
C GLU A 74 3.72 7.93 1.65
N VAL A 75 3.52 8.36 2.90
CA VAL A 75 2.56 7.77 3.82
C VAL A 75 1.35 8.65 3.98
N ALA A 76 0.17 8.07 3.84
CA ALA A 76 -1.11 8.73 4.10
C ALA A 76 -1.94 7.86 5.04
N GLY A 77 -2.80 8.50 5.80
CA GLY A 77 -3.70 7.82 6.73
C GLY A 77 -5.15 8.12 6.44
N LEU A 78 -5.99 7.12 6.62
CA LEU A 78 -7.43 7.24 6.53
C LEU A 78 -8.03 6.60 7.78
N LYS A 79 -8.86 7.36 8.50
CA LYS A 79 -9.44 6.88 9.76
C LYS A 79 -10.92 6.66 9.58
N LEU A 80 -11.37 5.43 9.85
CA LEU A 80 -12.79 5.14 9.93
C LEU A 80 -13.30 5.50 11.32
N VAL A 81 -14.54 5.98 11.40
CA VAL A 81 -15.11 6.51 12.64
C VAL A 81 -15.23 5.41 13.70
N HIS A 82 -15.50 4.19 13.28
CA HIS A 82 -15.61 3.03 14.17
C HIS A 82 -15.23 1.77 13.42
N ASN A 83 -15.02 0.69 14.15
CA ASN A 83 -14.67 -0.59 13.55
C ASN A 83 -15.79 -1.06 12.62
N SER A 84 -15.52 -1.10 11.34
CA SER A 84 -16.47 -1.50 10.31
C SER A 84 -16.11 -2.82 9.63
N GLY A 85 -14.95 -3.39 10.01
CA GLY A 85 -14.47 -4.66 9.48
C GLY A 85 -13.42 -4.49 8.40
N HIS A 86 -12.61 -5.54 8.23
CA HIS A 86 -11.48 -5.55 7.30
C HIS A 86 -11.90 -5.22 5.87
N GLN A 87 -13.03 -5.76 5.41
CA GLN A 87 -13.50 -5.53 4.05
C GLN A 87 -13.91 -4.08 3.82
N GLN A 88 -14.52 -3.44 4.81
CA GLN A 88 -14.89 -2.04 4.70
C GLN A 88 -13.65 -1.14 4.68
N ALA A 89 -12.65 -1.48 5.47
CA ALA A 89 -11.38 -0.75 5.46
C ALA A 89 -10.69 -0.88 4.11
N LEU A 90 -10.67 -2.08 3.55
CA LEU A 90 -10.10 -2.31 2.22
C LEU A 90 -10.88 -1.54 1.15
N TRP A 91 -12.21 -1.55 1.22
CA TRP A 91 -13.05 -0.84 0.26
C TRP A 91 -12.77 0.67 0.30
N ALA A 92 -12.66 1.25 1.51
CA ALA A 92 -12.33 2.66 1.66
C ALA A 92 -10.98 2.98 1.04
N GLY A 93 -9.99 2.09 1.21
CA GLY A 93 -8.69 2.23 0.60
C GLY A 93 -8.74 2.17 -0.92
N LEU A 94 -9.54 1.27 -1.47
CA LEU A 94 -9.70 1.13 -2.92
C LEU A 94 -10.37 2.36 -3.54
N GLU A 95 -11.35 2.94 -2.86
CA GLU A 95 -11.96 4.19 -3.32
C GLU A 95 -10.96 5.33 -3.35
N TYR A 96 -10.12 5.42 -2.32
CA TYR A 96 -9.05 6.41 -2.26
C TYR A 96 -8.06 6.21 -3.41
N ALA A 97 -7.75 4.96 -3.74
CA ALA A 97 -6.75 4.60 -4.74
C ALA A 97 -7.20 4.87 -6.19
N ALA A 98 -8.49 4.95 -6.45
CA ALA A 98 -9.05 4.90 -7.81
C ALA A 98 -8.41 5.92 -8.77
N ASP A 99 -8.16 7.15 -8.31
CA ASP A 99 -7.57 8.20 -9.14
C ASP A 99 -6.09 8.45 -8.84
N ARG A 100 -5.49 7.70 -7.92
CA ARG A 100 -4.16 7.99 -7.38
C ARG A 100 -3.12 6.95 -7.71
N SER A 101 -3.54 5.85 -8.32
CA SER A 101 -2.61 4.76 -8.63
C SER A 101 -3.03 4.03 -9.89
N ASP A 102 -2.06 3.36 -10.49
CA ASP A 102 -2.27 2.47 -11.64
C ASP A 102 -2.29 1.01 -11.18
N VAL A 103 -1.56 0.70 -10.10
CA VAL A 103 -1.54 -0.62 -9.47
C VAL A 103 -1.77 -0.42 -7.98
N THR A 104 -2.68 -1.21 -7.42
CA THR A 104 -3.02 -1.19 -6.01
C THR A 104 -2.81 -2.58 -5.42
N ILE A 105 -2.11 -2.66 -4.30
CA ILE A 105 -1.83 -3.91 -3.60
C ILE A 105 -2.29 -3.75 -2.15
N SER A 106 -3.01 -4.73 -1.63
CA SER A 106 -3.40 -4.76 -0.22
C SER A 106 -2.49 -5.73 0.53
N ILE A 107 -1.98 -5.29 1.68
CA ILE A 107 -1.07 -6.07 2.52
C ILE A 107 -1.56 -5.98 3.96
N ASP A 108 -1.52 -7.10 4.69
CA ASP A 108 -1.85 -7.12 6.11
C ASP A 108 -0.78 -6.40 6.94
N ALA A 109 -1.21 -5.71 7.99
CA ALA A 109 -0.32 -4.87 8.80
C ALA A 109 0.78 -5.67 9.50
N ASP A 110 0.56 -6.94 9.79
CA ASP A 110 1.54 -7.80 10.44
C ASP A 110 2.54 -8.45 9.48
N LEU A 111 2.46 -8.11 8.19
CA LEU A 111 3.35 -8.62 7.14
C LEU A 111 3.40 -10.15 7.08
N GLN A 112 2.27 -10.81 7.29
CA GLN A 112 2.18 -12.25 7.05
C GLN A 112 2.38 -12.57 5.58
N ASP A 113 2.03 -11.62 4.70
CA ASP A 113 2.26 -11.76 3.28
C ASP A 113 3.73 -11.51 2.94
N ASP A 114 4.21 -12.20 1.91
CA ASP A 114 5.59 -12.02 1.45
C ASP A 114 5.68 -10.78 0.54
N ILE A 115 6.25 -9.69 1.07
CA ILE A 115 6.40 -8.46 0.29
C ILE A 115 7.39 -8.62 -0.88
N GLN A 116 8.19 -9.68 -0.89
CA GLN A 116 9.10 -9.96 -2.01
C GLN A 116 8.36 -10.35 -3.28
N VAL A 117 7.09 -10.69 -3.19
CA VAL A 117 6.28 -11.00 -4.36
C VAL A 117 5.94 -9.73 -5.17
N ILE A 118 6.02 -8.55 -4.55
CA ILE A 118 5.64 -7.29 -5.20
C ILE A 118 6.45 -7.03 -6.47
N PRO A 119 7.79 -7.15 -6.49
CA PRO A 119 8.54 -6.95 -7.72
C PRO A 119 8.09 -7.86 -8.86
N GLN A 120 7.79 -9.12 -8.55
CA GLN A 120 7.32 -10.08 -9.55
C GLN A 120 5.96 -9.68 -10.11
N MET A 121 5.04 -9.25 -9.25
CA MET A 121 3.71 -8.78 -9.67
C MET A 121 3.83 -7.57 -10.59
N LEU A 122 4.70 -6.63 -10.27
CA LEU A 122 4.92 -5.44 -11.10
C LEU A 122 5.56 -5.80 -12.44
N THR A 123 6.45 -6.78 -12.45
CA THR A 123 7.03 -7.27 -13.68
C THR A 123 5.96 -7.84 -14.61
N TYR A 124 5.04 -8.65 -14.08
CA TYR A 124 3.92 -9.17 -14.86
C TYR A 124 3.02 -8.04 -15.35
N TYR A 125 2.75 -7.05 -14.52
CA TYR A 125 1.96 -5.89 -14.93
C TYR A 125 2.60 -5.18 -16.12
N LEU A 126 3.91 -4.95 -16.08
CA LEU A 126 4.63 -4.28 -17.17
C LEU A 126 4.61 -5.11 -18.46
N GLN A 127 4.47 -6.44 -18.35
CA GLN A 127 4.33 -7.32 -19.50
C GLN A 127 2.89 -7.36 -20.05
N GLY A 128 2.00 -6.55 -19.49
CA GLY A 128 0.62 -6.46 -19.96
C GLY A 128 -0.33 -7.47 -19.30
N ILE A 129 0.14 -8.19 -18.29
CA ILE A 129 -0.67 -9.16 -17.55
C ILE A 129 -1.42 -8.43 -16.43
N ASP A 130 -2.74 -8.56 -16.41
CA ASP A 130 -3.54 -8.03 -15.32
C ASP A 130 -3.48 -8.99 -14.13
N ILE A 131 -3.20 -8.44 -12.96
CA ILE A 131 -3.06 -9.20 -11.74
C ILE A 131 -4.28 -8.93 -10.86
N VAL A 132 -5.00 -9.99 -10.54
CA VAL A 132 -6.14 -9.95 -9.62
C VAL A 132 -5.65 -10.46 -8.27
N TYR A 133 -5.91 -9.65 -7.24
CA TYR A 133 -5.43 -9.95 -5.90
C TYR A 133 -6.58 -10.01 -4.90
#